data_3cb9a33a5afa4d874fe50a63668370a1
#
_entry.id   3cb9a33a5afa4d874fe50a63668370a1
#
_cell.length_a   1.000
_cell.length_b   1.000
_cell.length_c   1.000
_cell.angle_alpha   90.00
_cell.angle_beta   90.00
_cell.angle_gamma   90.00
#
_symmetry.space_group_name_H-M   'P 1'
#
loop_
_entity.id
_entity.type
_entity.pdbx_description
1 polymer ?
#
loop_
_entity_poly.entity_id
_entity_poly.type
_entity_poly.pdbx_seq_one_letter_code
_entity_poly.pdbx_strand_id
1 'polypeptide(L)'
;MPIATVNPANGETLKTYDALTDEEIEHRLLLAAGTFRTYRTTTFFERARLLQTAADLLDADRDDIARVMTTEMGKPVVAARAEAAKCAKAMRWYAEHAQELLADEHPSARDVEDSGAVSAHVRYRPLGIVLAVMPWNFPLWQVVRFAAPALMAGNVGLLKHASNVPQTALYLQDLFRRAGFPDGCFQTLLIGSRAVEGVLRDERVVAATLTGSEPAGRSVASIAGDEVKKTVLELGGSDPFVVLPTADVAKAAKVAVTARAQNNGQSCIAAKRFIVHTDVYDEFAELFVSGMRALRVGDPMEENTDVGPLASEQGRADLEELVDDAVECGATVLCGGQRPEAYAKSGWYYEPTVIADITQDMRIHREETFGPVATLYRVGDLDEAVTLANDSPFGLSSNVWTHDAAEIDRFARDIEAGGVYVNGMTASHPAFPFGGIKRSGYGRELSAHGIREFCNITTVWVGA
;
A
#
# COMPACT_ATOMS: atom_id res chain seq x y z
N MET A 1 -18.20 2.05 12.55
CA MET A 1 -17.56 1.03 13.43
C MET A 1 -16.90 1.76 14.57
N PRO A 2 -16.88 1.22 15.79
CA PRO A 2 -16.12 1.79 16.90
C PRO A 2 -14.62 1.79 16.56
N ILE A 3 -13.85 2.68 17.20
CA ILE A 3 -12.40 2.65 17.13
C ILE A 3 -11.93 1.65 18.19
N ALA A 4 -11.48 0.48 17.76
CA ALA A 4 -11.18 -0.61 18.68
C ALA A 4 -10.14 -1.57 18.11
N THR A 5 -9.31 -2.15 18.97
CA THR A 5 -8.52 -3.34 18.68
C THR A 5 -9.38 -4.57 18.93
N VAL A 6 -9.69 -5.30 17.87
CA VAL A 6 -10.35 -6.61 17.95
C VAL A 6 -9.38 -7.64 17.40
N ASN A 7 -9.08 -8.68 18.20
CA ASN A 7 -8.14 -9.73 17.78
C ASN A 7 -8.78 -10.64 16.71
N PRO A 8 -8.29 -10.62 15.46
CA PRO A 8 -8.87 -11.43 14.40
C PRO A 8 -8.79 -12.94 14.61
N ALA A 9 -7.87 -13.40 15.47
CA ALA A 9 -7.68 -14.83 15.73
C ALA A 9 -8.82 -15.44 16.56
N ASN A 10 -9.55 -14.61 17.32
CA ASN A 10 -10.63 -15.11 18.20
C ASN A 10 -11.86 -14.19 18.28
N GLY A 11 -11.82 -13.01 17.65
CA GLY A 11 -12.90 -12.02 17.67
C GLY A 11 -13.01 -11.21 18.97
N GLU A 12 -12.06 -11.35 19.91
CA GLU A 12 -12.08 -10.66 21.19
C GLU A 12 -11.74 -9.18 21.05
N THR A 13 -12.58 -8.30 21.62
CA THR A 13 -12.27 -6.87 21.73
C THR A 13 -11.29 -6.63 22.87
N LEU A 14 -10.05 -6.28 22.54
CA LEU A 14 -8.98 -6.08 23.52
C LEU A 14 -9.00 -4.67 24.10
N LYS A 15 -9.32 -3.65 23.29
CA LYS A 15 -9.34 -2.26 23.71
C LYS A 15 -10.23 -1.41 22.81
N THR A 16 -10.97 -0.49 23.42
CA THR A 16 -11.77 0.53 22.73
C THR A 16 -11.19 1.93 22.97
N TYR A 17 -11.46 2.84 22.06
CA TYR A 17 -10.98 4.22 22.12
C TYR A 17 -12.11 5.17 21.79
N ASP A 18 -12.18 6.27 22.53
CA ASP A 18 -13.10 7.35 22.21
C ASP A 18 -12.60 8.11 20.98
N ALA A 19 -13.54 8.55 20.15
CA ALA A 19 -13.22 9.46 19.06
C ALA A 19 -12.90 10.84 19.60
N LEU A 20 -11.98 11.54 18.95
CA LEU A 20 -11.71 12.94 19.25
C LEU A 20 -12.97 13.79 19.07
N THR A 21 -13.17 14.73 19.97
CA THR A 21 -14.20 15.76 19.85
C THR A 21 -13.80 16.81 18.80
N ASP A 22 -14.75 17.63 18.36
CA ASP A 22 -14.48 18.71 17.41
C ASP A 22 -13.46 19.72 18.00
N GLU A 23 -13.47 19.96 19.28
CA GLU A 23 -12.51 20.84 19.98
C GLU A 23 -11.10 20.24 19.98
N GLU A 24 -10.97 18.94 20.17
CA GLU A 24 -9.69 18.24 20.09
C GLU A 24 -9.14 18.20 18.65
N ILE A 25 -10.02 18.02 17.66
CA ILE A 25 -9.64 18.10 16.24
C ILE A 25 -9.13 19.52 15.92
N GLU A 26 -9.87 20.56 16.35
CA GLU A 26 -9.45 21.96 16.17
C GLU A 26 -8.09 22.22 16.82
N HIS A 27 -7.88 21.74 18.04
CA HIS A 27 -6.57 21.86 18.70
C HIS A 27 -5.44 21.20 17.91
N ARG A 28 -5.69 20.00 17.31
CA ARG A 28 -4.70 19.32 16.47
C ARG A 28 -4.38 20.10 15.19
N LEU A 29 -5.37 20.70 14.57
CA LEU A 29 -5.22 21.55 13.38
C LEU A 29 -4.43 22.83 13.69
N LEU A 30 -4.73 23.51 14.79
CA LEU A 30 -3.99 24.69 15.25
C LEU A 30 -2.52 24.35 15.53
N LEU A 31 -2.27 23.24 16.23
CA LEU A 31 -0.92 22.80 16.54
C LEU A 31 -0.13 22.48 15.28
N ALA A 32 -0.73 21.74 14.31
CA ALA A 32 -0.09 21.43 13.03
C ALA A 32 0.25 22.72 12.24
N ALA A 33 -0.69 23.68 12.18
CA ALA A 33 -0.48 24.94 11.48
C ALA A 33 0.64 25.78 12.10
N GLY A 34 0.69 25.84 13.44
CA GLY A 34 1.77 26.50 14.18
C GLY A 34 3.13 25.86 13.92
N THR A 35 3.18 24.53 14.01
CA THR A 35 4.41 23.75 13.81
C THR A 35 4.91 23.86 12.37
N PHE A 36 4.04 23.81 11.36
CA PHE A 36 4.44 23.94 9.96
C PHE A 36 5.23 25.24 9.70
N ARG A 37 4.86 26.35 10.32
CA ARG A 37 5.52 27.66 10.11
C ARG A 37 7.03 27.61 10.42
N THR A 38 7.41 26.85 11.42
CA THR A 38 8.81 26.70 11.84
C THR A 38 9.47 25.49 11.21
N TYR A 39 8.77 24.34 11.15
CA TYR A 39 9.32 23.11 10.63
C TYR A 39 9.72 23.20 9.15
N ARG A 40 8.95 23.91 8.33
CA ARG A 40 9.26 24.13 6.90
C ARG A 40 10.59 24.83 6.63
N THR A 41 11.14 25.53 7.64
CA THR A 41 12.40 26.27 7.52
C THR A 41 13.60 25.52 8.09
N THR A 42 13.40 24.33 8.65
CA THR A 42 14.50 23.47 9.12
C THR A 42 15.32 22.96 7.94
N THR A 43 16.57 22.62 8.19
CA THR A 43 17.48 22.08 7.17
C THR A 43 17.20 20.60 6.90
N PHE A 44 17.64 20.11 5.74
CA PHE A 44 17.58 18.67 5.44
C PHE A 44 18.38 17.85 6.47
N PHE A 45 19.49 18.38 6.95
CA PHE A 45 20.30 17.73 7.98
C PHE A 45 19.54 17.53 9.30
N GLU A 46 18.84 18.56 9.77
CA GLU A 46 18.02 18.47 11.00
C GLU A 46 16.92 17.43 10.84
N ARG A 47 16.16 17.48 9.71
CA ARG A 47 15.09 16.52 9.42
C ARG A 47 15.61 15.09 9.27
N ALA A 48 16.75 14.92 8.58
CA ALA A 48 17.40 13.62 8.42
C ALA A 48 17.79 12.99 9.76
N ARG A 49 18.35 13.78 10.67
CA ARG A 49 18.69 13.30 12.02
C ARG A 49 17.48 12.81 12.79
N LEU A 50 16.37 13.55 12.74
CA LEU A 50 15.11 13.16 13.38
C LEU A 50 14.57 11.85 12.79
N LEU A 51 14.58 11.73 11.45
CA LEU A 51 14.07 10.55 10.77
C LEU A 51 14.95 9.31 11.00
N GLN A 52 16.27 9.47 11.06
CA GLN A 52 17.22 8.39 11.46
C GLN A 52 16.95 7.93 12.88
N THR A 53 16.74 8.87 13.83
CA THR A 53 16.37 8.53 15.21
C THR A 53 15.04 7.76 15.27
N ALA A 54 14.04 8.14 14.47
CA ALA A 54 12.79 7.39 14.37
C ALA A 54 13.01 5.96 13.85
N ALA A 55 13.87 5.79 12.85
CA ALA A 55 14.23 4.47 12.33
C ALA A 55 14.92 3.59 13.40
N ASP A 56 15.82 4.17 14.19
CA ASP A 56 16.53 3.43 15.24
C ASP A 56 15.59 3.01 16.39
N LEU A 57 14.68 3.89 16.78
CA LEU A 57 13.64 3.58 17.76
C LEU A 57 12.68 2.49 17.25
N LEU A 58 12.28 2.54 15.97
CA LEU A 58 11.44 1.51 15.36
C LEU A 58 12.13 0.15 15.31
N ASP A 59 13.44 0.12 15.04
CA ASP A 59 14.23 -1.12 15.10
C ASP A 59 14.33 -1.67 16.53
N ALA A 60 14.45 -0.81 17.54
CA ALA A 60 14.46 -1.20 18.95
C ALA A 60 13.10 -1.76 19.40
N ASP A 61 12.00 -1.16 18.95
CA ASP A 61 10.63 -1.54 19.31
C ASP A 61 10.06 -2.66 18.42
N ARG A 62 10.85 -3.23 17.49
CA ARG A 62 10.39 -4.11 16.40
C ARG A 62 9.48 -5.24 16.85
N ASP A 63 9.87 -5.94 17.91
CA ASP A 63 9.11 -7.10 18.39
C ASP A 63 7.80 -6.68 19.06
N ASP A 64 7.80 -5.60 19.79
CA ASP A 64 6.62 -5.10 20.49
C ASP A 64 5.57 -4.57 19.50
N ILE A 65 5.99 -3.76 18.54
CA ILE A 65 5.05 -3.25 17.52
C ILE A 65 4.58 -4.35 16.56
N ALA A 66 5.40 -5.37 16.29
CA ALA A 66 4.98 -6.52 15.50
C ALA A 66 3.85 -7.29 16.19
N ARG A 67 3.92 -7.51 17.49
CA ARG A 67 2.83 -8.12 18.28
C ARG A 67 1.56 -7.28 18.24
N VAL A 68 1.67 -5.97 18.35
CA VAL A 68 0.53 -5.05 18.22
C VAL A 68 -0.13 -5.20 16.84
N MET A 69 0.64 -5.12 15.76
CA MET A 69 0.10 -5.28 14.41
C MET A 69 -0.57 -6.64 14.20
N THR A 70 0.03 -7.72 14.70
CA THR A 70 -0.53 -9.07 14.61
C THR A 70 -1.86 -9.16 15.33
N THR A 71 -1.99 -8.58 16.53
CA THR A 71 -3.25 -8.57 17.29
C THR A 71 -4.31 -7.65 16.71
N GLU A 72 -3.94 -6.61 15.96
CA GLU A 72 -4.89 -5.67 15.38
C GLU A 72 -5.44 -6.10 14.02
N MET A 73 -4.65 -6.86 13.22
CA MET A 73 -5.08 -7.19 11.86
C MET A 73 -4.77 -8.62 11.39
N GLY A 74 -4.22 -9.48 12.26
CA GLY A 74 -4.12 -10.92 12.01
C GLY A 74 -2.94 -11.38 11.15
N LYS A 75 -2.03 -10.49 10.70
CA LYS A 75 -0.85 -10.94 9.95
C LYS A 75 0.09 -11.76 10.84
N PRO A 76 0.82 -12.75 10.26
CA PRO A 76 1.86 -13.47 11.00
C PRO A 76 2.90 -12.54 11.62
N VAL A 77 3.30 -12.80 12.86
CA VAL A 77 4.25 -11.95 13.61
C VAL A 77 5.60 -11.80 12.89
N VAL A 78 6.03 -12.82 12.15
CA VAL A 78 7.24 -12.77 11.32
C VAL A 78 7.09 -11.73 10.20
N ALA A 79 5.92 -11.69 9.55
CA ALA A 79 5.61 -10.69 8.52
C ALA A 79 5.50 -9.27 9.11
N ALA A 80 4.96 -9.15 10.33
CA ALA A 80 4.88 -7.88 11.04
C ALA A 80 6.28 -7.33 11.41
N ARG A 81 7.20 -8.17 11.88
CA ARG A 81 8.62 -7.79 12.10
C ARG A 81 9.30 -7.33 10.81
N ALA A 82 9.05 -8.03 9.71
CA ALA A 82 9.60 -7.67 8.41
C ALA A 82 9.06 -6.31 7.91
N GLU A 83 7.79 -6.00 8.18
CA GLU A 83 7.20 -4.69 7.89
C GLU A 83 7.87 -3.57 8.68
N ALA A 84 8.08 -3.75 9.99
CA ALA A 84 8.78 -2.77 10.83
C ALA A 84 10.21 -2.51 10.33
N ALA A 85 10.96 -3.57 10.01
CA ALA A 85 12.31 -3.46 9.44
C ALA A 85 12.32 -2.74 8.08
N LYS A 86 11.34 -3.01 7.22
CA LYS A 86 11.17 -2.30 5.94
C LYS A 86 10.92 -0.82 6.15
N CYS A 87 10.09 -0.44 7.13
CA CYS A 87 9.82 0.95 7.48
C CYS A 87 11.08 1.67 7.95
N ALA A 88 11.84 1.09 8.88
CA ALA A 88 13.10 1.66 9.35
C ALA A 88 14.11 1.86 8.20
N LYS A 89 14.24 0.88 7.31
CA LYS A 89 15.08 0.99 6.11
C LYS A 89 14.64 2.15 5.19
N ALA A 90 13.34 2.31 4.97
CA ALA A 90 12.83 3.39 4.13
C ALA A 90 13.04 4.77 4.76
N MET A 91 12.86 4.92 6.08
CA MET A 91 13.16 6.16 6.79
C MET A 91 14.63 6.56 6.62
N ARG A 92 15.57 5.62 6.77
CA ARG A 92 17.01 5.88 6.57
C ARG A 92 17.30 6.29 5.13
N TRP A 93 16.69 5.59 4.16
CA TRP A 93 16.87 5.92 2.76
C TRP A 93 16.43 7.36 2.43
N TYR A 94 15.25 7.81 2.92
CA TYR A 94 14.82 9.19 2.72
C TYR A 94 15.68 10.21 3.49
N ALA A 95 16.16 9.87 4.69
CA ALA A 95 17.09 10.71 5.42
C ALA A 95 18.39 10.98 4.63
N GLU A 96 18.85 9.99 3.88
CA GLU A 96 20.07 10.07 3.07
C GLU A 96 19.84 10.80 1.72
N HIS A 97 18.70 10.60 1.08
CA HIS A 97 18.51 11.01 -0.32
C HIS A 97 17.61 12.25 -0.52
N ALA A 98 16.81 12.64 0.47
CA ALA A 98 15.80 13.68 0.29
C ALA A 98 16.35 15.02 -0.19
N GLN A 99 17.56 15.40 0.25
CA GLN A 99 18.20 16.64 -0.19
C GLN A 99 18.50 16.63 -1.69
N GLU A 100 18.97 15.51 -2.22
CA GLU A 100 19.23 15.33 -3.66
C GLU A 100 17.92 15.29 -4.46
N LEU A 101 16.93 14.53 -3.96
CA LEU A 101 15.64 14.38 -4.61
C LEU A 101 14.84 15.69 -4.74
N LEU A 102 15.11 16.66 -3.85
CA LEU A 102 14.48 17.98 -3.79
C LEU A 102 15.45 19.12 -4.12
N ALA A 103 16.60 18.81 -4.74
CA ALA A 103 17.54 19.82 -5.23
C ALA A 103 16.86 20.70 -6.28
N ASP A 104 17.24 21.98 -6.33
CA ASP A 104 16.78 22.90 -7.35
C ASP A 104 17.16 22.38 -8.76
N GLU A 105 16.22 22.40 -9.68
CA GLU A 105 16.46 22.04 -11.09
C GLU A 105 16.80 23.32 -11.87
N HIS A 106 17.89 23.27 -12.62
CA HIS A 106 18.36 24.40 -13.42
C HIS A 106 18.12 24.13 -14.90
N PRO A 107 17.32 24.98 -15.61
CA PRO A 107 17.23 24.97 -17.06
C PRO A 107 18.59 25.21 -17.71
N SER A 108 18.72 24.90 -18.98
CA SER A 108 19.94 25.18 -19.73
C SER A 108 20.23 26.69 -19.74
N ALA A 109 21.51 27.07 -19.83
CA ALA A 109 21.89 28.49 -19.91
C ALA A 109 21.19 29.22 -21.09
N ARG A 110 20.98 28.51 -22.22
CA ARG A 110 20.25 29.01 -23.37
C ARG A 110 18.78 29.30 -23.06
N ASP A 111 18.09 28.37 -22.36
CA ASP A 111 16.68 28.58 -22.01
C ASP A 111 16.53 29.76 -21.03
N VAL A 112 17.50 29.93 -20.12
CA VAL A 112 17.52 31.09 -19.21
C VAL A 112 17.67 32.38 -19.97
N GLU A 113 18.65 32.47 -20.93
CA GLU A 113 18.87 33.62 -21.77
C GLU A 113 17.65 33.93 -22.67
N ASP A 114 17.08 32.91 -23.32
CA ASP A 114 15.89 33.04 -24.18
C ASP A 114 14.67 33.53 -23.39
N SER A 115 14.59 33.24 -22.08
CA SER A 115 13.53 33.73 -21.20
C SER A 115 13.69 35.19 -20.75
N GLY A 116 14.84 35.82 -21.04
CA GLY A 116 15.20 37.17 -20.58
C GLY A 116 15.59 37.23 -19.10
N ALA A 117 15.84 36.09 -18.43
CA ALA A 117 16.29 36.05 -17.07
C ALA A 117 17.81 36.20 -16.95
N VAL A 118 18.28 36.77 -15.84
CA VAL A 118 19.67 36.69 -15.37
C VAL A 118 19.97 35.33 -14.77
N SER A 119 19.00 34.77 -14.05
CA SER A 119 19.04 33.41 -13.55
C SER A 119 17.63 32.84 -13.38
N ALA A 120 17.49 31.53 -13.56
CA ALA A 120 16.23 30.84 -13.29
C ALA A 120 16.48 29.42 -12.76
N HIS A 121 15.59 28.97 -11.89
CA HIS A 121 15.59 27.59 -11.42
C HIS A 121 14.18 27.19 -10.97
N VAL A 122 13.96 25.87 -10.86
CA VAL A 122 12.75 25.30 -10.27
C VAL A 122 13.08 24.83 -8.86
N ARG A 123 12.25 25.21 -7.90
CA ARG A 123 12.42 24.88 -6.47
C ARG A 123 11.22 24.12 -5.94
N TYR A 124 11.51 23.08 -5.15
CA TYR A 124 10.52 22.29 -4.45
C TYR A 124 10.32 22.80 -3.02
N ARG A 125 9.11 23.21 -2.68
CA ARG A 125 8.78 23.71 -1.32
C ARG A 125 7.62 22.92 -0.72
N PRO A 126 7.64 22.61 0.61
CA PRO A 126 6.54 21.90 1.24
C PRO A 126 5.21 22.66 1.07
N LEU A 127 4.12 21.93 0.81
CA LEU A 127 2.78 22.51 0.70
C LEU A 127 2.22 22.92 2.05
N GLY A 128 2.33 22.06 3.09
CA GLY A 128 1.76 22.35 4.39
C GLY A 128 1.30 21.13 5.16
N ILE A 129 0.06 21.19 5.67
CA ILE A 129 -0.58 20.08 6.39
C ILE A 129 -1.18 19.11 5.38
N VAL A 130 -0.75 17.86 5.43
CA VAL A 130 -1.28 16.79 4.59
C VAL A 130 -2.08 15.81 5.44
N LEU A 131 -3.34 15.57 5.05
CA LEU A 131 -4.17 14.52 5.68
C LEU A 131 -3.85 13.17 5.05
N ALA A 132 -3.42 12.21 5.85
CA ALA A 132 -3.20 10.83 5.46
C ALA A 132 -4.32 9.93 5.96
N VAL A 133 -5.09 9.33 5.04
CA VAL A 133 -6.13 8.35 5.34
C VAL A 133 -5.61 6.99 4.98
N MET A 134 -5.29 6.15 5.98
CA MET A 134 -4.52 4.93 5.79
C MET A 134 -5.27 3.67 6.21
N PRO A 135 -5.06 2.53 5.49
CA PRO A 135 -5.74 1.28 5.73
C PRO A 135 -4.99 0.43 6.77
N TRP A 136 -5.61 -0.65 7.17
CA TRP A 136 -5.14 -1.57 8.20
C TRP A 136 -4.16 -2.65 7.72
N ASN A 137 -4.03 -2.91 6.42
CA ASN A 137 -3.34 -4.11 5.92
C ASN A 137 -1.81 -4.08 6.07
N PHE A 138 -1.19 -2.93 5.92
CA PHE A 138 0.20 -2.68 6.28
C PHE A 138 0.25 -1.43 7.18
N PRO A 139 -0.09 -1.58 8.47
CA PRO A 139 -0.40 -0.43 9.32
C PRO A 139 0.79 0.48 9.61
N LEU A 140 2.02 -0.01 9.53
CA LEU A 140 3.22 0.83 9.57
C LEU A 140 3.62 1.31 8.17
N TRP A 141 3.69 0.39 7.20
CA TRP A 141 4.27 0.69 5.89
C TRP A 141 3.48 1.73 5.11
N GLN A 142 2.15 1.64 5.10
CA GLN A 142 1.31 2.63 4.40
C GLN A 142 1.50 4.04 4.95
N VAL A 143 1.68 4.17 6.26
CA VAL A 143 1.93 5.46 6.90
C VAL A 143 3.35 5.95 6.66
N VAL A 144 4.36 5.10 6.86
CA VAL A 144 5.78 5.48 6.69
C VAL A 144 6.09 5.82 5.25
N ARG A 145 5.48 5.14 4.27
CA ARG A 145 5.62 5.39 2.85
C ARG A 145 5.22 6.82 2.46
N PHE A 146 4.21 7.38 3.14
CA PHE A 146 3.82 8.78 3.07
C PHE A 146 4.67 9.68 3.99
N ALA A 147 4.75 9.33 5.28
CA ALA A 147 5.29 10.23 6.31
C ALA A 147 6.78 10.52 6.12
N ALA A 148 7.59 9.50 5.78
CA ALA A 148 9.03 9.69 5.63
C ALA A 148 9.37 10.73 4.55
N PRO A 149 8.90 10.63 3.29
CA PRO A 149 9.15 11.66 2.29
C PRO A 149 8.47 13.00 2.61
N ALA A 150 7.23 13.01 3.14
CA ALA A 150 6.52 14.23 3.43
C ALA A 150 7.20 15.07 4.53
N LEU A 151 7.64 14.41 5.61
CA LEU A 151 8.39 15.06 6.69
C LEU A 151 9.77 15.53 6.21
N MET A 152 10.47 14.74 5.38
CA MET A 152 11.75 15.16 4.78
C MET A 152 11.59 16.35 3.83
N ALA A 153 10.47 16.48 3.13
CA ALA A 153 10.15 17.66 2.33
C ALA A 153 9.84 18.90 3.19
N GLY A 154 9.52 18.72 4.48
CA GLY A 154 9.18 19.80 5.42
C GLY A 154 7.67 20.03 5.58
N ASN A 155 6.83 19.09 5.12
CA ASN A 155 5.40 19.06 5.43
C ASN A 155 5.15 18.56 6.85
N VAL A 156 3.93 18.71 7.32
CA VAL A 156 3.43 18.08 8.55
C VAL A 156 2.25 17.17 8.23
N GLY A 157 2.08 16.11 9.01
CA GLY A 157 1.10 15.06 8.75
C GLY A 157 0.02 14.93 9.80
N LEU A 158 -1.23 14.79 9.36
CA LEU A 158 -2.36 14.35 10.17
C LEU A 158 -2.76 12.95 9.70
N LEU A 159 -2.70 11.97 10.58
CA LEU A 159 -3.03 10.58 10.27
C LEU A 159 -4.45 10.23 10.74
N LYS A 160 -5.34 9.93 9.80
CA LYS A 160 -6.55 9.15 10.07
C LYS A 160 -6.30 7.70 9.68
N HIS A 161 -5.99 6.85 10.63
CA HIS A 161 -5.78 5.43 10.38
C HIS A 161 -7.11 4.64 10.37
N ALA A 162 -7.10 3.41 9.85
CA ALA A 162 -8.25 2.52 9.95
C ALA A 162 -8.64 2.27 11.42
N SER A 163 -9.96 2.17 11.68
CA SER A 163 -10.49 2.14 13.05
C SER A 163 -10.14 0.87 13.82
N ASN A 164 -9.66 -0.18 13.13
CA ASN A 164 -9.25 -1.45 13.73
C ASN A 164 -7.75 -1.54 14.07
N VAL A 165 -6.94 -0.50 13.77
CA VAL A 165 -5.50 -0.45 14.11
C VAL A 165 -5.11 0.80 14.91
N PRO A 166 -5.89 1.14 15.98
CA PRO A 166 -5.67 2.37 16.73
C PRO A 166 -4.38 2.36 17.54
N GLN A 167 -3.92 1.23 18.04
CA GLN A 167 -2.67 1.14 18.79
C GLN A 167 -1.47 1.45 17.90
N THR A 168 -1.45 0.88 16.69
CA THR A 168 -0.40 1.17 15.70
C THR A 168 -0.43 2.66 15.31
N ALA A 169 -1.60 3.28 15.16
CA ALA A 169 -1.72 4.71 14.87
C ALA A 169 -1.14 5.59 15.98
N LEU A 170 -1.44 5.28 17.23
CA LEU A 170 -0.90 5.98 18.39
C LEU A 170 0.59 5.74 18.58
N TYR A 171 1.06 4.52 18.32
CA TYR A 171 2.49 4.20 18.33
C TYR A 171 3.27 5.08 17.33
N LEU A 172 2.76 5.27 16.12
CA LEU A 172 3.41 6.10 15.10
C LEU A 172 3.54 7.57 15.55
N GLN A 173 2.50 8.14 16.14
CA GLN A 173 2.60 9.49 16.72
C GLN A 173 3.65 9.56 17.83
N ASP A 174 3.68 8.57 18.73
CA ASP A 174 4.66 8.51 19.81
C ASP A 174 6.09 8.27 19.30
N LEU A 175 6.26 7.45 18.27
CA LEU A 175 7.54 7.20 17.61
C LEU A 175 8.18 8.51 17.12
N PHE A 176 7.46 9.32 16.35
CA PHE A 176 7.98 10.58 15.85
C PHE A 176 8.23 11.58 16.98
N ARG A 177 7.38 11.64 18.00
CA ARG A 177 7.58 12.46 19.19
C ARG A 177 8.86 12.05 19.94
N ARG A 178 9.07 10.76 20.21
CA ARG A 178 10.30 10.22 20.86
C ARG A 178 11.55 10.46 20.02
N ALA A 179 11.43 10.48 18.71
CA ALA A 179 12.53 10.80 17.80
C ALA A 179 12.91 12.30 17.84
N GLY A 180 12.12 13.14 18.52
CA GLY A 180 12.37 14.56 18.68
C GLY A 180 11.74 15.45 17.62
N PHE A 181 10.82 14.92 16.78
CA PHE A 181 10.01 15.77 15.92
C PHE A 181 9.18 16.74 16.78
N PRO A 182 9.04 18.02 16.39
CA PRO A 182 8.22 18.98 17.11
C PRO A 182 6.79 18.50 17.30
N ASP A 183 6.18 18.82 18.43
CA ASP A 183 4.76 18.57 18.65
C ASP A 183 3.94 19.20 17.51
N GLY A 184 2.96 18.45 16.98
CA GLY A 184 2.17 18.87 15.82
C GLY A 184 2.78 18.52 14.45
N CYS A 185 4.03 18.07 14.39
CA CYS A 185 4.66 17.67 13.13
C CYS A 185 4.03 16.40 12.53
N PHE A 186 3.69 15.44 13.38
CA PHE A 186 2.92 14.24 12.99
C PHE A 186 1.93 13.89 14.11
N GLN A 187 0.65 13.86 13.78
CA GLN A 187 -0.41 13.63 14.77
C GLN A 187 -1.42 12.61 14.27
N THR A 188 -1.86 11.72 15.15
CA THR A 188 -2.93 10.76 14.89
C THR A 188 -4.28 11.38 15.27
N LEU A 189 -5.23 11.34 14.33
CA LEU A 189 -6.63 11.69 14.55
C LEU A 189 -7.43 10.40 14.76
N LEU A 190 -7.76 10.08 16.01
CA LEU A 190 -8.71 9.00 16.32
C LEU A 190 -10.11 9.48 16.00
N ILE A 191 -10.51 9.43 14.73
CA ILE A 191 -11.80 9.89 14.23
C ILE A 191 -12.46 8.82 13.35
N GLY A 192 -13.79 8.83 13.30
CA GLY A 192 -14.58 8.05 12.35
C GLY A 192 -14.48 8.59 10.93
N SER A 193 -14.89 7.78 9.94
CA SER A 193 -14.85 8.18 8.53
C SER A 193 -15.67 9.44 8.20
N ARG A 194 -16.76 9.70 8.93
CA ARG A 194 -17.61 10.89 8.73
C ARG A 194 -16.91 12.20 9.06
N ALA A 195 -15.98 12.20 10.03
CA ALA A 195 -15.26 13.40 10.42
C ALA A 195 -14.13 13.78 9.43
N VAL A 196 -13.75 12.86 8.51
CA VAL A 196 -12.70 13.10 7.49
C VAL A 196 -13.06 14.30 6.62
N GLU A 197 -14.32 14.43 6.23
CA GLU A 197 -14.80 15.54 5.39
C GLU A 197 -14.52 16.89 6.05
N GLY A 198 -14.87 17.06 7.34
CA GLY A 198 -14.64 18.31 8.08
C GLY A 198 -13.16 18.69 8.15
N VAL A 199 -12.29 17.69 8.40
CA VAL A 199 -10.83 17.89 8.41
C VAL A 199 -10.30 18.25 7.02
N LEU A 200 -10.78 17.59 5.97
CA LEU A 200 -10.32 17.83 4.60
C LEU A 200 -10.81 19.17 4.03
N ARG A 201 -11.98 19.65 4.45
CA ARG A 201 -12.50 20.98 4.07
C ARG A 201 -11.83 22.14 4.80
N ASP A 202 -11.13 21.87 5.91
CA ASP A 202 -10.42 22.92 6.63
C ASP A 202 -9.32 23.56 5.75
N GLU A 203 -9.28 24.88 5.69
CA GLU A 203 -8.34 25.65 4.83
C GLU A 203 -6.86 25.41 5.16
N ARG A 204 -6.56 25.00 6.41
CA ARG A 204 -5.20 24.70 6.87
C ARG A 204 -4.67 23.39 6.29
N VAL A 205 -5.56 22.45 5.97
CA VAL A 205 -5.22 21.17 5.30
C VAL A 205 -5.15 21.40 3.80
N VAL A 206 -3.98 21.25 3.21
CA VAL A 206 -3.71 21.67 1.82
C VAL A 206 -3.67 20.54 0.82
N ALA A 207 -3.60 19.30 1.30
CA ALA A 207 -3.57 18.11 0.44
C ALA A 207 -4.01 16.88 1.24
N ALA A 208 -4.32 15.79 0.54
CA ALA A 208 -4.57 14.49 1.15
C ALA A 208 -3.87 13.36 0.40
N THR A 209 -3.51 12.30 1.14
CA THR A 209 -3.18 11.00 0.58
C THR A 209 -4.12 9.96 1.15
N LEU A 210 -4.57 9.03 0.31
CA LEU A 210 -5.38 7.91 0.75
C LEU A 210 -4.85 6.62 0.15
N THR A 211 -4.60 5.64 1.01
CA THR A 211 -4.51 4.24 0.61
C THR A 211 -5.74 3.51 1.15
N GLY A 212 -6.47 2.77 0.32
CA GLY A 212 -7.66 2.07 0.76
C GLY A 212 -8.58 1.58 -0.35
N SER A 213 -9.86 1.43 -0.05
CA SER A 213 -10.86 0.97 -1.01
C SER A 213 -11.24 2.05 -2.03
N GLU A 214 -11.70 1.63 -3.22
CA GLU A 214 -12.18 2.54 -4.27
C GLU A 214 -13.28 3.51 -3.77
N PRO A 215 -14.31 3.07 -3.01
CA PRO A 215 -15.31 4.00 -2.47
C PRO A 215 -14.72 5.08 -1.55
N ALA A 216 -13.74 4.72 -0.71
CA ALA A 216 -13.06 5.69 0.15
C ALA A 216 -12.22 6.69 -0.67
N GLY A 217 -11.50 6.19 -1.70
CA GLY A 217 -10.74 7.03 -2.62
C GLY A 217 -11.63 8.03 -3.36
N ARG A 218 -12.76 7.58 -3.90
CA ARG A 218 -13.75 8.45 -4.57
C ARG A 218 -14.29 9.53 -3.63
N SER A 219 -14.61 9.18 -2.39
CA SER A 219 -15.10 10.14 -1.39
C SER A 219 -14.06 11.22 -1.09
N VAL A 220 -12.81 10.84 -0.79
CA VAL A 220 -11.73 11.80 -0.51
C VAL A 220 -11.42 12.66 -1.73
N ALA A 221 -11.35 12.07 -2.94
CA ALA A 221 -11.10 12.81 -4.16
C ALA A 221 -12.18 13.83 -4.48
N SER A 222 -13.47 13.48 -4.28
CA SER A 222 -14.59 14.39 -4.49
C SER A 222 -14.51 15.60 -3.57
N ILE A 223 -14.29 15.37 -2.27
CA ILE A 223 -14.18 16.46 -1.28
C ILE A 223 -12.95 17.33 -1.56
N ALA A 224 -11.81 16.70 -1.87
CA ALA A 224 -10.59 17.44 -2.20
C ALA A 224 -10.73 18.24 -3.50
N GLY A 225 -11.45 17.70 -4.49
CA GLY A 225 -11.76 18.38 -5.74
C GLY A 225 -12.63 19.63 -5.54
N ASP A 226 -13.66 19.55 -4.68
CA ASP A 226 -14.48 20.71 -4.30
C ASP A 226 -13.63 21.83 -3.66
N GLU A 227 -12.61 21.46 -2.89
CA GLU A 227 -11.69 22.38 -2.20
C GLU A 227 -10.44 22.75 -3.02
N VAL A 228 -10.32 22.24 -4.25
CA VAL A 228 -9.14 22.41 -5.14
C VAL A 228 -7.84 21.96 -4.47
N LYS A 229 -7.89 20.88 -3.68
CA LYS A 229 -6.75 20.30 -2.96
C LYS A 229 -6.16 19.10 -3.69
N LYS A 230 -4.83 19.02 -3.70
CA LYS A 230 -4.11 17.91 -4.31
C LYS A 230 -4.35 16.60 -3.56
N THR A 231 -4.49 15.49 -4.32
CA THR A 231 -4.59 14.16 -3.75
C THR A 231 -3.63 13.17 -4.41
N VAL A 232 -3.19 12.17 -3.62
CA VAL A 232 -2.56 10.93 -4.09
C VAL A 232 -3.44 9.79 -3.62
N LEU A 233 -3.83 8.92 -4.55
CA LEU A 233 -4.73 7.79 -4.26
C LEU A 233 -4.06 6.47 -4.63
N GLU A 234 -3.94 5.58 -3.65
CA GLU A 234 -3.48 4.22 -3.78
C GLU A 234 -4.62 3.28 -3.39
N LEU A 235 -5.25 2.64 -4.38
CA LEU A 235 -6.49 1.89 -4.17
C LEU A 235 -6.29 0.38 -4.39
N GLY A 236 -7.38 -0.33 -4.70
CA GLY A 236 -7.36 -1.77 -4.95
C GLY A 236 -6.51 -2.16 -6.16
N GLY A 237 -6.21 -3.45 -6.25
CA GLY A 237 -5.46 -4.05 -7.35
C GLY A 237 -5.87 -5.49 -7.59
N SER A 238 -5.75 -5.93 -8.84
CA SER A 238 -5.93 -7.33 -9.24
C SER A 238 -4.76 -7.73 -10.15
N ASP A 239 -3.55 -7.70 -9.58
CA ASP A 239 -2.31 -7.84 -10.32
C ASP A 239 -2.25 -9.17 -11.07
N PRO A 240 -1.94 -9.17 -12.39
CA PRO A 240 -1.67 -10.37 -13.15
C PRO A 240 -0.26 -10.92 -12.81
N PHE A 241 -0.17 -12.25 -12.81
CA PHE A 241 1.06 -13.02 -12.72
C PHE A 241 1.11 -13.94 -13.93
N VAL A 242 1.83 -13.49 -14.97
CA VAL A 242 1.89 -14.18 -16.26
C VAL A 242 3.06 -15.13 -16.30
N VAL A 243 2.84 -16.37 -16.76
CA VAL A 243 3.90 -17.39 -16.93
C VAL A 243 3.90 -17.88 -18.38
N LEU A 244 5.00 -17.63 -19.09
CA LEU A 244 5.18 -17.95 -20.49
C LEU A 244 6.09 -19.19 -20.67
N PRO A 245 6.15 -19.81 -21.88
CA PRO A 245 6.81 -21.10 -22.09
C PRO A 245 8.29 -21.16 -21.71
N THR A 246 9.01 -20.04 -21.80
CA THR A 246 10.45 -19.97 -21.47
C THR A 246 10.73 -19.74 -19.99
N ALA A 247 9.71 -19.63 -19.15
CA ALA A 247 9.87 -19.40 -17.72
C ALA A 247 10.53 -20.59 -16.99
N ASP A 248 11.25 -20.28 -15.92
CA ASP A 248 11.56 -21.27 -14.88
C ASP A 248 10.27 -21.54 -14.07
N VAL A 249 9.51 -22.54 -14.51
CA VAL A 249 8.17 -22.85 -13.99
C VAL A 249 8.20 -23.18 -12.50
N ALA A 250 9.18 -23.96 -12.05
CA ALA A 250 9.29 -24.32 -10.63
C ALA A 250 9.56 -23.11 -9.73
N LYS A 251 10.44 -22.21 -10.18
CA LYS A 251 10.72 -20.96 -9.49
C LYS A 251 9.51 -20.02 -9.54
N ALA A 252 8.84 -19.91 -10.69
CA ALA A 252 7.64 -19.09 -10.85
C ALA A 252 6.52 -19.55 -9.90
N ALA A 253 6.23 -20.85 -9.85
CA ALA A 253 5.22 -21.43 -8.96
C ALA A 253 5.54 -21.18 -7.47
N LYS A 254 6.80 -21.34 -7.07
CA LYS A 254 7.23 -21.02 -5.68
C LYS A 254 7.02 -19.56 -5.33
N VAL A 255 7.38 -18.64 -6.24
CA VAL A 255 7.18 -17.20 -6.03
C VAL A 255 5.71 -16.84 -6.08
N ALA A 256 4.91 -17.49 -6.93
CA ALA A 256 3.47 -17.32 -7.04
C ALA A 256 2.74 -17.58 -5.70
N VAL A 257 3.12 -18.65 -4.99
CA VAL A 257 2.61 -18.97 -3.64
C VAL A 257 2.87 -17.80 -2.69
N THR A 258 4.11 -17.31 -2.65
CA THR A 258 4.48 -16.15 -1.80
C THR A 258 3.73 -14.88 -2.23
N ALA A 259 3.67 -14.62 -3.54
CA ALA A 259 2.99 -13.45 -4.09
C ALA A 259 1.49 -13.43 -3.77
N ARG A 260 0.84 -14.61 -3.69
CA ARG A 260 -0.57 -14.71 -3.31
C ARG A 260 -0.78 -14.64 -1.80
N ALA A 261 0.02 -15.39 -1.03
CA ALA A 261 -0.22 -15.61 0.39
C ALA A 261 0.35 -14.51 1.30
N GLN A 262 1.26 -13.65 0.80
CA GLN A 262 1.83 -12.58 1.62
C GLN A 262 0.75 -11.76 2.31
N ASN A 263 0.96 -11.46 3.61
CA ASN A 263 0.00 -10.70 4.43
C ASN A 263 -1.42 -11.32 4.45
N ASN A 264 -1.52 -12.65 4.49
CA ASN A 264 -2.78 -13.41 4.40
C ASN A 264 -3.56 -13.15 3.09
N GLY A 265 -2.86 -12.79 2.01
CA GLY A 265 -3.46 -12.37 0.75
C GLY A 265 -4.10 -10.97 0.77
N GLN A 266 -4.04 -10.25 1.90
CA GLN A 266 -4.63 -8.93 2.11
C GLN A 266 -3.66 -7.81 1.72
N SER A 267 -3.23 -7.84 0.45
CA SER A 267 -2.34 -6.84 -0.14
C SER A 267 -2.84 -6.41 -1.51
N CYS A 268 -2.85 -5.11 -1.76
CA CYS A 268 -3.23 -4.56 -3.07
C CYS A 268 -2.32 -5.10 -4.19
N ILE A 269 -1.03 -5.31 -3.89
CA ILE A 269 -0.03 -5.87 -4.82
C ILE A 269 0.16 -7.38 -4.72
N ALA A 270 -0.63 -8.10 -3.92
CA ALA A 270 -0.62 -9.55 -3.99
C ALA A 270 -1.16 -9.99 -5.36
N ALA A 271 -0.44 -10.85 -6.07
CA ALA A 271 -0.92 -11.39 -7.34
C ALA A 271 -2.25 -12.12 -7.13
N LYS A 272 -3.24 -11.85 -7.96
CA LYS A 272 -4.58 -12.44 -7.85
C LYS A 272 -4.91 -13.31 -9.05
N ARG A 273 -4.51 -12.88 -10.26
CA ARG A 273 -4.82 -13.53 -11.53
C ARG A 273 -3.57 -14.18 -12.09
N PHE A 274 -3.49 -15.51 -12.04
CA PHE A 274 -2.37 -16.31 -12.53
C PHE A 274 -2.69 -16.76 -13.95
N ILE A 275 -2.04 -16.12 -14.94
CA ILE A 275 -2.29 -16.29 -16.38
C ILE A 275 -1.14 -17.10 -16.95
N VAL A 276 -1.41 -18.35 -17.33
CA VAL A 276 -0.37 -19.33 -17.64
C VAL A 276 -0.53 -19.86 -19.05
N HIS A 277 0.55 -19.84 -19.81
CA HIS A 277 0.58 -20.38 -21.15
C HIS A 277 0.32 -21.90 -21.16
N THR A 278 -0.42 -22.38 -22.16
CA THR A 278 -0.90 -23.76 -22.22
C THR A 278 0.24 -24.80 -22.14
N ASP A 279 1.42 -24.49 -22.69
CA ASP A 279 2.55 -25.41 -22.71
C ASP A 279 3.15 -25.71 -21.32
N VAL A 280 2.95 -24.79 -20.36
CA VAL A 280 3.49 -24.89 -19.00
C VAL A 280 2.41 -24.89 -17.93
N TYR A 281 1.14 -24.85 -18.34
CA TYR A 281 0.01 -24.71 -17.43
C TYR A 281 -0.11 -25.85 -16.43
N ASP A 282 -0.05 -27.10 -16.92
CA ASP A 282 -0.33 -28.26 -16.06
C ASP A 282 0.78 -28.43 -15.02
N GLU A 283 2.05 -28.23 -15.39
CA GLU A 283 3.18 -28.24 -14.47
C GLU A 283 3.07 -27.09 -13.44
N PHE A 284 2.78 -25.88 -13.91
CA PHE A 284 2.62 -24.74 -13.01
C PHE A 284 1.46 -24.95 -12.04
N ALA A 285 0.30 -25.39 -12.53
CA ALA A 285 -0.90 -25.61 -11.72
C ALA A 285 -0.65 -26.66 -10.63
N GLU A 286 -0.01 -27.78 -10.94
CA GLU A 286 0.34 -28.83 -9.98
C GLU A 286 1.25 -28.28 -8.86
N LEU A 287 2.33 -27.59 -9.23
CA LEU A 287 3.29 -27.01 -8.29
C LEU A 287 2.66 -25.90 -7.45
N PHE A 288 1.87 -25.02 -8.06
CA PHE A 288 1.24 -23.90 -7.39
C PHE A 288 0.16 -24.36 -6.40
N VAL A 289 -0.74 -25.27 -6.81
CA VAL A 289 -1.77 -25.85 -5.94
C VAL A 289 -1.14 -26.63 -4.79
N SER A 290 -0.09 -27.43 -5.07
CA SER A 290 0.65 -28.13 -4.02
C SER A 290 1.27 -27.16 -3.02
N GLY A 291 1.88 -26.07 -3.51
CA GLY A 291 2.46 -25.04 -2.66
C GLY A 291 1.43 -24.30 -1.82
N MET A 292 0.27 -23.96 -2.37
CA MET A 292 -0.83 -23.33 -1.64
C MET A 292 -1.40 -24.24 -0.55
N ARG A 293 -1.57 -25.54 -0.82
CA ARG A 293 -2.00 -26.55 0.17
C ARG A 293 -1.00 -26.75 1.30
N ALA A 294 0.29 -26.55 1.03
CA ALA A 294 1.34 -26.75 2.03
C ALA A 294 1.46 -25.57 3.01
N LEU A 295 0.81 -24.43 2.75
CA LEU A 295 0.81 -23.29 3.65
C LEU A 295 0.12 -23.63 4.97
N ARG A 296 0.79 -23.31 6.06
CA ARG A 296 0.30 -23.55 7.41
C ARG A 296 -0.61 -22.40 7.85
N VAL A 297 -1.91 -22.68 7.91
CA VAL A 297 -2.89 -21.79 8.51
C VAL A 297 -2.86 -21.99 10.03
N GLY A 298 -2.74 -20.90 10.82
CA GLY A 298 -2.59 -21.04 12.25
C GLY A 298 -2.65 -19.75 13.05
N ASP A 299 -2.32 -19.84 14.35
CA ASP A 299 -2.18 -18.69 15.23
C ASP A 299 -1.12 -17.74 14.64
N PRO A 300 -1.46 -16.47 14.36
CA PRO A 300 -0.53 -15.52 13.75
C PRO A 300 0.64 -15.14 14.68
N MET A 301 0.57 -15.46 15.98
CA MET A 301 1.68 -15.27 16.92
C MET A 301 2.74 -16.37 16.87
N GLU A 302 2.44 -17.50 16.24
CA GLU A 302 3.39 -18.59 16.06
C GLU A 302 4.35 -18.31 14.90
N GLU A 303 5.66 -18.54 15.12
CA GLU A 303 6.74 -18.26 14.15
C GLU A 303 6.63 -19.06 12.84
N ASN A 304 5.94 -20.19 12.87
CA ASN A 304 5.79 -21.11 11.74
C ASN A 304 4.41 -21.03 11.06
N THR A 305 3.63 -20.01 11.38
CA THR A 305 2.37 -19.72 10.67
C THR A 305 2.66 -18.95 9.39
N ASP A 306 2.20 -19.49 8.26
CA ASP A 306 2.29 -18.84 6.96
C ASP A 306 1.11 -17.92 6.69
N VAL A 307 -0.10 -18.33 7.10
CA VAL A 307 -1.36 -17.61 6.91
C VAL A 307 -2.13 -17.55 8.22
N GLY A 308 -2.35 -16.35 8.71
CA GLY A 308 -3.20 -16.04 9.85
C GLY A 308 -4.65 -15.76 9.46
N PRO A 309 -5.47 -15.24 10.38
CA PRO A 309 -6.85 -14.84 10.09
C PRO A 309 -6.90 -13.60 9.21
N LEU A 310 -8.02 -13.40 8.51
CA LEU A 310 -8.35 -12.13 7.87
C LEU A 310 -8.63 -11.06 8.93
N ALA A 311 -8.43 -9.80 8.60
CA ALA A 311 -8.46 -8.72 9.59
C ALA A 311 -9.85 -8.40 10.15
N SER A 312 -10.92 -8.85 9.49
CA SER A 312 -12.30 -8.62 9.93
C SER A 312 -13.23 -9.76 9.52
N GLU A 313 -14.31 -9.92 10.26
CA GLU A 313 -15.40 -10.85 9.91
C GLU A 313 -16.02 -10.49 8.56
N GLN A 314 -16.25 -9.19 8.31
CA GLN A 314 -16.82 -8.74 7.05
C GLN A 314 -15.88 -9.06 5.87
N GLY A 315 -14.57 -8.82 6.00
CA GLY A 315 -13.62 -9.15 4.94
C GLY A 315 -13.56 -10.64 4.61
N ARG A 316 -13.77 -11.51 5.63
CA ARG A 316 -13.92 -12.93 5.38
C ARG A 316 -15.25 -13.25 4.65
N ALA A 317 -16.36 -12.66 5.10
CA ALA A 317 -17.67 -12.88 4.48
C ALA A 317 -17.69 -12.41 3.01
N ASP A 318 -17.12 -11.25 2.73
CA ASP A 318 -17.01 -10.73 1.35
C ASP A 318 -16.20 -11.68 0.45
N LEU A 319 -15.12 -12.27 0.99
CA LEU A 319 -14.29 -13.22 0.26
C LEU A 319 -15.02 -14.55 0.02
N GLU A 320 -15.72 -15.07 1.03
CA GLU A 320 -16.56 -16.27 0.94
C GLU A 320 -17.63 -16.09 -0.15
N GLU A 321 -18.35 -14.97 -0.17
CA GLU A 321 -19.36 -14.66 -1.18
C GLU A 321 -18.79 -14.66 -2.59
N LEU A 322 -17.58 -14.08 -2.81
CA LEU A 322 -16.95 -14.08 -4.14
C LEU A 322 -16.55 -15.50 -4.60
N VAL A 323 -16.08 -16.34 -3.69
CA VAL A 323 -15.73 -17.73 -4.01
C VAL A 323 -16.97 -18.55 -4.31
N ASP A 324 -18.02 -18.41 -3.50
CA ASP A 324 -19.30 -19.11 -3.68
C ASP A 324 -19.95 -18.72 -5.01
N ASP A 325 -20.01 -17.42 -5.35
CA ASP A 325 -20.48 -16.91 -6.65
C ASP A 325 -19.73 -17.55 -7.82
N ALA A 326 -18.39 -17.62 -7.74
CA ALA A 326 -17.59 -18.23 -8.80
C ALA A 326 -17.91 -19.72 -8.96
N VAL A 327 -18.06 -20.47 -7.88
CA VAL A 327 -18.41 -21.90 -7.87
C VAL A 327 -19.82 -22.11 -8.43
N GLU A 328 -20.80 -21.30 -8.04
CA GLU A 328 -22.18 -21.35 -8.57
C GLU A 328 -22.22 -21.05 -10.07
N CYS A 329 -21.31 -20.18 -10.55
CA CYS A 329 -21.15 -19.89 -11.98
C CYS A 329 -20.32 -20.94 -12.74
N GLY A 330 -19.84 -22.02 -12.09
CA GLY A 330 -19.19 -23.16 -12.73
C GLY A 330 -17.65 -23.18 -12.62
N ALA A 331 -17.05 -22.30 -11.82
CA ALA A 331 -15.61 -22.36 -11.55
C ALA A 331 -15.22 -23.59 -10.73
N THR A 332 -13.99 -24.08 -10.94
CA THR A 332 -13.45 -25.27 -10.29
C THR A 332 -12.50 -24.90 -9.15
N VAL A 333 -12.82 -25.31 -7.92
CA VAL A 333 -11.92 -25.16 -6.76
C VAL A 333 -10.87 -26.27 -6.79
N LEU A 334 -9.60 -25.91 -7.01
CA LEU A 334 -8.48 -26.86 -7.03
C LEU A 334 -7.93 -27.15 -5.64
N CYS A 335 -8.02 -26.18 -4.69
CA CYS A 335 -7.74 -26.38 -3.27
C CYS A 335 -8.40 -25.28 -2.43
N GLY A 336 -8.59 -25.50 -1.12
CA GLY A 336 -9.19 -24.58 -0.18
C GLY A 336 -10.68 -24.35 -0.44
N GLY A 337 -11.13 -23.10 -0.50
CA GLY A 337 -12.51 -22.72 -0.77
C GLY A 337 -13.42 -22.78 0.45
N GLN A 338 -12.86 -22.86 1.65
CA GLN A 338 -13.64 -23.04 2.89
C GLN A 338 -12.90 -22.49 4.11
N ARG A 339 -13.60 -22.44 5.23
CA ARG A 339 -12.99 -22.17 6.54
C ARG A 339 -12.21 -23.40 7.01
N PRO A 340 -11.00 -23.25 7.57
CA PRO A 340 -10.27 -24.37 8.16
C PRO A 340 -11.08 -24.99 9.29
N GLU A 341 -11.20 -26.33 9.33
CA GLU A 341 -12.01 -27.04 10.33
C GLU A 341 -11.60 -26.67 11.76
N ALA A 342 -10.29 -26.56 12.02
CA ALA A 342 -9.75 -26.21 13.34
C ALA A 342 -10.19 -24.82 13.82
N TYR A 343 -10.53 -23.91 12.91
CA TYR A 343 -10.88 -22.52 13.20
C TYR A 343 -12.29 -22.14 12.73
N ALA A 344 -13.13 -23.12 12.40
CA ALA A 344 -14.46 -22.86 11.82
C ALA A 344 -15.38 -22.06 12.74
N LYS A 345 -15.15 -22.10 14.06
CA LYS A 345 -15.95 -21.42 15.09
C LYS A 345 -15.21 -20.31 15.84
N SER A 346 -13.95 -20.02 15.47
CA SER A 346 -13.14 -19.00 16.15
C SER A 346 -12.30 -18.22 15.16
N GLY A 347 -12.28 -16.90 15.31
CA GLY A 347 -11.51 -16.02 14.43
C GLY A 347 -12.05 -15.97 12.99
N TRP A 348 -11.31 -15.28 12.15
CA TRP A 348 -11.76 -14.98 10.78
C TRP A 348 -10.85 -15.64 9.73
N TYR A 349 -10.57 -16.93 9.91
CA TYR A 349 -9.68 -17.71 9.05
C TYR A 349 -10.37 -18.13 7.75
N TYR A 350 -9.56 -18.24 6.69
CA TYR A 350 -9.95 -18.80 5.39
C TYR A 350 -8.77 -19.56 4.79
N GLU A 351 -9.03 -20.70 4.15
CA GLU A 351 -7.98 -21.55 3.58
C GLU A 351 -7.34 -20.90 2.34
N PRO A 352 -6.01 -21.07 2.13
CA PRO A 352 -5.37 -20.77 0.86
C PRO A 352 -6.07 -21.50 -0.28
N THR A 353 -6.56 -20.73 -1.25
CA THR A 353 -7.51 -21.21 -2.25
C THR A 353 -6.98 -20.96 -3.68
N VAL A 354 -7.16 -21.91 -4.56
CA VAL A 354 -6.92 -21.78 -6.00
C VAL A 354 -8.17 -22.17 -6.75
N ILE A 355 -8.66 -21.29 -7.63
CA ILE A 355 -9.87 -21.47 -8.44
C ILE A 355 -9.48 -21.38 -9.92
N ALA A 356 -9.94 -22.31 -10.72
CA ALA A 356 -9.76 -22.38 -12.18
C ALA A 356 -11.10 -22.28 -12.91
N ASP A 357 -11.05 -22.28 -14.24
CA ASP A 357 -12.21 -22.22 -15.13
C ASP A 357 -13.03 -20.91 -14.95
N ILE A 358 -12.34 -19.81 -14.69
CA ILE A 358 -12.93 -18.48 -14.51
C ILE A 358 -13.33 -17.89 -15.86
N THR A 359 -14.57 -17.42 -15.94
CA THR A 359 -15.13 -16.69 -17.10
C THR A 359 -15.25 -15.19 -16.83
N GLN A 360 -15.37 -14.38 -17.89
CA GLN A 360 -15.41 -12.90 -17.78
C GLN A 360 -16.65 -12.34 -17.10
N ASP A 361 -17.73 -13.11 -17.01
CA ASP A 361 -19.00 -12.76 -16.39
C ASP A 361 -19.05 -13.06 -14.88
N MET A 362 -18.10 -13.82 -14.36
CA MET A 362 -17.96 -14.07 -12.92
C MET A 362 -17.46 -12.83 -12.19
N ARG A 363 -18.02 -12.54 -11.03
CA ARG A 363 -17.62 -11.40 -10.20
C ARG A 363 -16.13 -11.41 -9.84
N ILE A 364 -15.60 -12.59 -9.52
CA ILE A 364 -14.19 -12.78 -9.15
C ILE A 364 -13.20 -12.36 -10.24
N HIS A 365 -13.62 -12.28 -11.52
CA HIS A 365 -12.83 -11.77 -12.63
C HIS A 365 -12.64 -10.25 -12.55
N ARG A 366 -13.61 -9.51 -12.02
CA ARG A 366 -13.68 -8.04 -12.00
C ARG A 366 -13.41 -7.43 -10.63
N GLU A 367 -13.77 -8.15 -9.56
CA GLU A 367 -13.63 -7.67 -8.19
C GLU A 367 -12.29 -8.10 -7.59
N GLU A 368 -11.80 -7.35 -6.62
CA GLU A 368 -10.54 -7.66 -5.93
C GLU A 368 -10.75 -8.74 -4.88
N THR A 369 -10.06 -9.88 -5.01
CA THR A 369 -10.00 -10.92 -3.95
C THR A 369 -9.01 -10.51 -2.86
N PHE A 370 -9.50 -9.90 -1.78
CA PHE A 370 -8.66 -9.39 -0.69
C PHE A 370 -8.47 -10.41 0.43
N GLY A 371 -7.86 -11.55 0.09
CA GLY A 371 -7.58 -12.70 0.94
C GLY A 371 -6.78 -13.76 0.19
N PRO A 372 -6.49 -14.94 0.75
CA PRO A 372 -5.58 -15.91 0.17
C PRO A 372 -6.22 -16.74 -0.97
N VAL A 373 -6.90 -16.08 -1.90
CA VAL A 373 -7.60 -16.70 -3.04
C VAL A 373 -6.94 -16.28 -4.35
N ALA A 374 -6.55 -17.26 -5.16
CA ALA A 374 -5.95 -17.11 -6.48
C ALA A 374 -6.89 -17.59 -7.57
N THR A 375 -6.97 -16.85 -8.69
CA THR A 375 -7.64 -17.28 -9.92
C THR A 375 -6.63 -17.72 -10.97
N LEU A 376 -6.83 -18.87 -11.59
CA LEU A 376 -5.92 -19.48 -12.55
C LEU A 376 -6.58 -19.51 -13.94
N TYR A 377 -5.85 -18.95 -14.92
CA TYR A 377 -6.28 -18.86 -16.32
C TYR A 377 -5.29 -19.54 -17.24
N ARG A 378 -5.81 -20.17 -18.30
CA ARG A 378 -5.01 -20.77 -19.37
C ARG A 378 -5.08 -19.89 -20.61
N VAL A 379 -3.94 -19.62 -21.23
CA VAL A 379 -3.83 -18.82 -22.47
C VAL A 379 -2.98 -19.55 -23.51
N GLY A 380 -3.24 -19.28 -24.79
CA GLY A 380 -2.55 -19.92 -25.91
C GLY A 380 -1.29 -19.20 -26.38
N ASP A 381 -1.18 -17.89 -26.12
CA ASP A 381 -0.05 -17.07 -26.56
C ASP A 381 0.11 -15.79 -25.72
N LEU A 382 1.14 -14.99 -26.06
CA LEU A 382 1.44 -13.73 -25.38
C LEU A 382 0.37 -12.65 -25.62
N ASP A 383 -0.24 -12.62 -26.82
CA ASP A 383 -1.26 -11.61 -27.15
C ASP A 383 -2.52 -11.82 -26.30
N GLU A 384 -2.94 -13.08 -26.14
CA GLU A 384 -4.02 -13.47 -25.26
C GLU A 384 -3.66 -13.15 -23.79
N ALA A 385 -2.42 -13.45 -23.36
CA ALA A 385 -1.95 -13.17 -22.00
C ALA A 385 -1.99 -11.66 -21.68
N VAL A 386 -1.51 -10.81 -22.58
CA VAL A 386 -1.53 -9.33 -22.41
C VAL A 386 -2.97 -8.81 -22.42
N THR A 387 -3.80 -9.32 -23.32
CA THR A 387 -5.22 -8.94 -23.41
C THR A 387 -5.94 -9.26 -22.10
N LEU A 388 -5.79 -10.48 -21.60
CA LEU A 388 -6.39 -10.89 -20.34
C LEU A 388 -5.80 -10.15 -19.14
N ALA A 389 -4.49 -9.90 -19.13
CA ALA A 389 -3.84 -9.11 -18.07
C ALA A 389 -4.42 -7.69 -17.97
N ASN A 390 -4.70 -7.06 -19.11
CA ASN A 390 -5.28 -5.73 -19.19
C ASN A 390 -6.80 -5.69 -19.00
N ASP A 391 -7.50 -6.83 -19.11
CA ASP A 391 -8.95 -6.95 -18.89
C ASP A 391 -9.28 -6.91 -17.39
N SER A 392 -9.02 -5.76 -16.80
CA SER A 392 -9.29 -5.47 -15.39
C SER A 392 -9.55 -3.97 -15.20
N PRO A 393 -10.46 -3.60 -14.28
CA PRO A 393 -10.64 -2.20 -13.91
C PRO A 393 -9.41 -1.64 -13.15
N PHE A 394 -8.51 -2.49 -12.69
CA PHE A 394 -7.32 -2.14 -11.94
C PHE A 394 -6.06 -2.09 -12.83
N GLY A 395 -5.02 -1.41 -12.32
CA GLY A 395 -3.73 -1.28 -12.99
C GLY A 395 -2.64 -0.86 -12.00
N LEU A 396 -2.52 -1.58 -10.87
CA LEU A 396 -1.52 -1.25 -9.84
C LEU A 396 -0.15 -1.77 -10.21
N SER A 397 -0.03 -3.08 -10.40
CA SER A 397 1.23 -3.72 -10.77
C SER A 397 0.99 -4.96 -11.64
N SER A 398 2.07 -5.59 -12.11
CA SER A 398 2.03 -6.78 -12.94
C SER A 398 3.33 -7.57 -12.82
N ASN A 399 3.24 -8.88 -13.08
CA ASN A 399 4.41 -9.78 -13.08
C ASN A 399 4.42 -10.60 -14.35
N VAL A 400 5.59 -10.81 -14.94
CA VAL A 400 5.79 -11.73 -16.08
C VAL A 400 7.01 -12.61 -15.87
N TRP A 401 6.86 -13.88 -16.16
CA TRP A 401 7.91 -14.88 -16.08
C TRP A 401 8.22 -15.41 -17.47
N THR A 402 9.39 -15.07 -17.97
CA THR A 402 9.92 -15.45 -19.29
C THR A 402 11.40 -15.17 -19.34
N HIS A 403 12.12 -15.87 -20.20
CA HIS A 403 13.51 -15.57 -20.55
C HIS A 403 13.67 -15.00 -21.97
N ASP A 404 12.57 -14.84 -22.72
CA ASP A 404 12.57 -14.23 -24.04
C ASP A 404 12.55 -12.70 -23.93
N ALA A 405 13.57 -12.05 -24.52
CA ALA A 405 13.70 -10.59 -24.45
C ALA A 405 12.59 -9.83 -25.22
N ALA A 406 12.07 -10.43 -26.31
CA ALA A 406 11.00 -9.81 -27.08
C ALA A 406 9.66 -9.88 -26.32
N GLU A 407 9.41 -10.97 -25.58
CA GLU A 407 8.27 -11.10 -24.69
C GLU A 407 8.34 -10.09 -23.53
N ILE A 408 9.53 -9.89 -22.95
CA ILE A 408 9.76 -8.87 -21.90
C ILE A 408 9.44 -7.48 -22.43
N ASP A 409 10.00 -7.10 -23.59
CA ASP A 409 9.78 -5.79 -24.20
C ASP A 409 8.31 -5.58 -24.54
N ARG A 410 7.66 -6.58 -25.12
CA ARG A 410 6.25 -6.53 -25.47
C ARG A 410 5.38 -6.36 -24.23
N PHE A 411 5.61 -7.15 -23.18
CA PHE A 411 4.86 -7.06 -21.94
C PHE A 411 5.07 -5.69 -21.24
N ALA A 412 6.32 -5.23 -21.15
CA ALA A 412 6.65 -3.95 -20.53
C ALA A 412 6.01 -2.74 -21.25
N ARG A 413 5.86 -2.84 -22.59
CA ARG A 413 5.27 -1.77 -23.41
C ARG A 413 3.76 -1.74 -23.34
N ASP A 414 3.09 -2.90 -23.34
CA ASP A 414 1.66 -3.01 -23.61
C ASP A 414 0.82 -3.28 -22.35
N ILE A 415 1.44 -3.58 -21.20
CA ILE A 415 0.71 -3.80 -19.96
C ILE A 415 0.21 -2.48 -19.35
N GLU A 416 -1.05 -2.44 -18.95
CA GLU A 416 -1.68 -1.27 -18.37
C GLU A 416 -1.62 -1.32 -16.82
N ALA A 417 -0.40 -1.14 -16.28
CA ALA A 417 -0.14 -1.12 -14.84
C ALA A 417 0.93 -0.08 -14.48
N GLY A 418 0.95 0.33 -13.22
CA GLY A 418 1.96 1.26 -12.69
C GLY A 418 3.33 0.63 -12.48
N GLY A 419 3.41 -0.71 -12.38
CA GLY A 419 4.65 -1.45 -12.23
C GLY A 419 4.70 -2.74 -13.04
N VAL A 420 5.87 -3.06 -13.62
CA VAL A 420 6.12 -4.31 -14.34
C VAL A 420 7.32 -5.01 -13.70
N TYR A 421 7.13 -6.22 -13.24
CA TYR A 421 8.16 -7.02 -12.58
C TYR A 421 8.44 -8.29 -13.38
N VAL A 422 9.67 -8.43 -13.86
CA VAL A 422 10.10 -9.56 -14.68
C VAL A 422 10.83 -10.57 -13.80
N ASN A 423 10.43 -11.86 -13.89
CA ASN A 423 11.03 -12.98 -13.16
C ASN A 423 11.11 -12.76 -11.64
N GLY A 424 10.12 -12.07 -11.09
CA GLY A 424 9.98 -11.74 -9.68
C GLY A 424 8.54 -11.52 -9.28
N MET A 425 8.34 -11.01 -8.07
CA MET A 425 7.03 -10.55 -7.59
C MET A 425 7.08 -9.04 -7.32
N THR A 426 5.92 -8.41 -7.34
CA THR A 426 5.79 -7.00 -7.00
C THR A 426 6.27 -6.72 -5.58
N ALA A 427 7.15 -5.73 -5.45
CA ALA A 427 7.65 -5.25 -4.16
C ALA A 427 7.91 -3.74 -4.22
N SER A 428 7.37 -2.99 -3.27
CA SER A 428 7.65 -1.57 -3.15
C SER A 428 9.03 -1.34 -2.52
N HIS A 429 9.80 -0.42 -3.12
CA HIS A 429 11.14 -0.03 -2.67
C HIS A 429 11.28 1.50 -2.73
N PRO A 430 11.91 2.17 -1.74
CA PRO A 430 11.96 3.63 -1.69
C PRO A 430 12.66 4.30 -2.89
N ALA A 431 13.52 3.59 -3.60
CA ALA A 431 14.20 4.13 -4.80
C ALA A 431 13.35 4.13 -6.08
N PHE A 432 12.21 3.41 -6.10
CA PHE A 432 11.36 3.31 -7.30
C PHE A 432 9.98 3.92 -7.04
N PRO A 433 9.37 4.58 -8.04
CA PRO A 433 8.01 5.10 -7.90
C PRO A 433 7.03 3.94 -7.71
N PHE A 434 6.03 4.16 -6.88
CA PHE A 434 4.96 3.22 -6.60
C PHE A 434 3.61 3.89 -6.81
N GLY A 435 2.69 3.22 -7.48
CA GLY A 435 1.34 3.68 -7.72
C GLY A 435 0.74 3.12 -9.00
N GLY A 436 -0.57 3.17 -9.07
CA GLY A 436 -1.36 2.58 -10.14
C GLY A 436 -1.90 3.57 -11.17
N ILE A 437 -2.66 3.00 -12.10
CA ILE A 437 -3.50 3.67 -13.08
C ILE A 437 -4.92 3.08 -13.01
N LYS A 438 -5.82 3.52 -13.85
CA LYS A 438 -7.23 3.06 -13.86
C LYS A 438 -7.86 3.26 -12.46
N ARG A 439 -8.62 2.27 -11.95
CA ARG A 439 -9.24 2.32 -10.63
C ARG A 439 -8.29 2.02 -9.47
N SER A 440 -7.03 1.69 -9.75
CA SER A 440 -6.00 1.58 -8.71
C SER A 440 -5.50 2.93 -8.20
N GLY A 441 -5.94 4.03 -8.81
CA GLY A 441 -5.67 5.38 -8.31
C GLY A 441 -4.78 6.20 -9.23
N TYR A 442 -4.21 7.28 -8.66
CA TYR A 442 -3.33 8.22 -9.37
C TYR A 442 -2.38 8.91 -8.39
N GLY A 443 -1.40 9.63 -8.95
CA GLY A 443 -0.23 10.10 -8.22
C GLY A 443 0.80 8.97 -8.06
N ARG A 444 1.87 9.26 -7.36
CA ARG A 444 2.90 8.26 -7.04
C ARG A 444 3.37 8.43 -5.61
N GLU A 445 3.72 7.33 -5.00
CA GLU A 445 4.47 7.31 -3.76
C GLU A 445 5.89 6.81 -4.03
N LEU A 446 6.77 6.98 -3.07
CA LEU A 446 8.19 6.61 -3.13
C LEU A 446 9.01 7.34 -4.21
N SER A 447 10.33 7.19 -4.17
CA SER A 447 11.32 7.83 -5.04
C SER A 447 11.24 9.37 -5.10
N ALA A 448 11.82 9.96 -6.12
CA ALA A 448 11.70 11.40 -6.41
C ALA A 448 10.24 11.80 -6.74
N HIS A 449 9.50 10.91 -7.38
CA HIS A 449 8.10 11.18 -7.71
C HIS A 449 7.25 11.36 -6.45
N GLY A 450 7.35 10.43 -5.49
CA GLY A 450 6.54 10.47 -4.27
C GLY A 450 6.90 11.62 -3.34
N ILE A 451 8.19 11.93 -3.15
CA ILE A 451 8.58 13.06 -2.28
C ILE A 451 8.13 14.42 -2.85
N ARG A 452 8.03 14.54 -4.17
CA ARG A 452 7.59 15.76 -4.86
C ARG A 452 6.07 15.94 -4.90
N GLU A 453 5.29 14.88 -4.61
CA GLU A 453 3.83 14.95 -4.68
C GLU A 453 3.24 16.02 -3.75
N PHE A 454 3.81 16.20 -2.57
CA PHE A 454 3.36 17.22 -1.62
C PHE A 454 4.30 18.43 -1.56
N CYS A 455 4.91 18.75 -2.71
CA CYS A 455 5.70 19.96 -2.90
C CYS A 455 5.01 20.93 -3.87
N ASN A 456 5.13 22.22 -3.56
CA ASN A 456 4.89 23.28 -4.53
C ASN A 456 6.10 23.40 -5.45
N ILE A 457 5.89 23.19 -6.73
CA ILE A 457 6.91 23.35 -7.78
C ILE A 457 6.94 24.84 -8.15
N THR A 458 7.97 25.54 -7.70
CA THR A 458 8.05 27.00 -7.82
C THR A 458 9.12 27.40 -8.83
N THR A 459 8.73 28.13 -9.87
CA THR A 459 9.68 28.83 -10.73
C THR A 459 10.24 30.04 -9.99
N VAL A 460 11.55 30.13 -9.88
CA VAL A 460 12.28 31.30 -9.41
C VAL A 460 12.99 31.90 -10.62
N TRP A 461 12.53 33.07 -11.05
CA TRP A 461 13.04 33.79 -12.20
C TRP A 461 13.54 35.16 -11.73
N VAL A 462 14.78 35.52 -12.08
CA VAL A 462 15.42 36.77 -11.68
C VAL A 462 15.69 37.58 -12.93
N GLY A 463 15.07 38.76 -13.05
CA GLY A 463 15.32 39.74 -14.08
C GLY A 463 16.59 40.58 -13.82
N ALA A 464 16.97 41.39 -14.79
CA ALA A 464 18.10 42.32 -14.71
C ALA A 464 17.79 43.51 -13.76
#